data_699e71782166e11ba4d75808146ca43b
#
_entry.id   699e71782166e11ba4d75808146ca43b
#
_cell.length_a   1.000
_cell.length_b   1.000
_cell.length_c   1.000
_cell.angle_alpha   90.00
_cell.angle_beta   90.00
_cell.angle_gamma   90.00
#
_symmetry.space_group_name_H-M   'P 1'
#
loop_
_entity.id
_entity.type
_entity.pdbx_description
1 polymer ?
#
loop_
_entity_poly.entity_id
_entity_poly.type
_entity_poly.pdbx_seq_one_letter_code
_entity_poly.pdbx_strand_id
1 'polypeptide(L)'
;MDDNFQDVKVMVIDDSKTIRRTAETLLKKVGCEVITATDGFDALAKIADTDPDIIFVDIMMPRLDGYQTCALIKNNSKFKSTPVIMLSSKDGLFDKAKGRIVGSDEYLTKPFSKEELLGSIRQHAKKVRGKQHGAHSCGR
;
A
#
# COMPACT_ATOMS: atom_id res chain seq x y z
N MET A 1 -8.39 12.56 17.03
CA MET A 1 -8.22 12.44 16.61
C MET A 1 -7.65 12.07 15.95
N ASP A 2 -7.44 12.23 15.98
CA ASP A 2 -7.13 11.64 15.14
C ASP A 2 -5.89 11.85 14.39
N ASP A 3 -5.36 10.88 13.65
CA ASP A 3 -4.19 10.98 12.83
C ASP A 3 -4.40 11.96 11.71
N ASN A 4 -3.37 12.65 11.34
CA ASN A 4 -3.41 13.54 10.20
C ASN A 4 -2.72 12.86 9.04
N PHE A 5 -3.49 12.48 8.03
CA PHE A 5 -2.99 11.83 6.84
C PHE A 5 -2.69 12.78 5.70
N GLN A 6 -2.67 14.06 5.99
CA GLN A 6 -2.43 15.08 4.97
C GLN A 6 -1.10 14.83 4.26
N ASP A 7 -1.14 14.84 2.95
CA ASP A 7 0.05 14.65 2.10
C ASP A 7 0.69 13.27 2.15
N VAL A 8 0.06 12.31 2.81
CA VAL A 8 0.54 10.93 2.73
C VAL A 8 0.19 10.41 1.33
N LYS A 9 1.17 9.91 0.61
CA LYS A 9 0.97 9.37 -0.73
C LYS A 9 0.70 7.88 -0.66
N VAL A 10 -0.43 7.46 -1.18
CA VAL A 10 -0.85 6.06 -1.13
C VAL A 10 -1.04 5.56 -2.56
N MET A 11 -0.37 4.47 -2.91
CA MET A 11 -0.57 3.83 -4.20
C MET A 11 -1.48 2.61 -3.99
N VAL A 12 -2.51 2.48 -4.82
CA VAL A 12 -3.43 1.35 -4.76
C VAL A 12 -3.40 0.63 -6.11
N ILE A 13 -2.96 -0.62 -6.08
CA ILE A 13 -2.79 -1.44 -7.28
C ILE A 13 -3.82 -2.56 -7.23
N ASP A 14 -4.81 -2.50 -8.11
CA ASP A 14 -5.86 -3.52 -8.13
C ASP A 14 -6.50 -3.47 -9.51
N ASP A 15 -6.76 -4.64 -10.10
CA ASP A 15 -7.41 -4.67 -11.40
C ASP A 15 -8.91 -4.42 -11.32
N SER A 16 -9.48 -4.40 -10.11
CA SER A 16 -10.88 -4.08 -9.90
C SER A 16 -11.08 -2.57 -9.81
N LYS A 17 -11.83 -2.02 -10.74
CA LYS A 17 -12.17 -0.60 -10.71
C LYS A 17 -12.92 -0.21 -9.45
N THR A 18 -13.81 -1.10 -8.98
CA THR A 18 -14.58 -0.85 -7.78
C THR A 18 -13.69 -0.70 -6.56
N ILE A 19 -12.72 -1.61 -6.41
CA ILE A 19 -11.78 -1.55 -5.28
C ILE A 19 -10.95 -0.28 -5.35
N ARG A 20 -10.43 0.06 -6.54
CA ARG A 20 -9.63 1.28 -6.69
C ARG A 20 -10.44 2.51 -6.31
N ARG A 21 -11.69 2.60 -6.77
CA ARG A 21 -12.53 3.74 -6.45
C ARG A 21 -12.88 3.83 -4.97
N THR A 22 -13.20 2.70 -4.37
CA THR A 22 -13.53 2.67 -2.95
C THR A 22 -12.35 3.16 -2.12
N ALA A 23 -11.18 2.61 -2.37
CA ALA A 23 -9.98 3.01 -1.64
C ALA A 23 -9.67 4.49 -1.87
N GLU A 24 -9.74 4.94 -3.13
CA GLU A 24 -9.44 6.31 -3.46
C GLU A 24 -10.38 7.28 -2.75
N THR A 25 -11.68 6.97 -2.74
CA THR A 25 -12.66 7.82 -2.08
C THR A 25 -12.39 7.93 -0.58
N LEU A 26 -12.15 6.78 0.06
CA LEU A 26 -11.89 6.75 1.50
C LEU A 26 -10.62 7.53 1.85
N LEU A 27 -9.58 7.34 1.07
CA LEU A 27 -8.28 7.93 1.38
C LEU A 27 -8.25 9.43 1.11
N LYS A 28 -8.90 9.89 0.06
CA LYS A 28 -8.95 11.31 -0.23
C LYS A 28 -9.70 12.07 0.86
N LYS A 29 -10.70 11.44 1.45
CA LYS A 29 -11.46 12.10 2.52
C LYS A 29 -10.61 12.43 3.74
N VAL A 30 -9.54 11.70 3.95
CA VAL A 30 -8.66 11.95 5.12
C VAL A 30 -7.39 12.68 4.73
N GLY A 31 -7.31 13.17 3.51
CA GLY A 31 -6.21 14.04 3.10
C GLY A 31 -5.07 13.38 2.34
N CYS A 32 -5.19 12.09 2.04
CA CYS A 32 -4.15 11.40 1.30
C CYS A 32 -4.14 11.80 -0.18
N GLU A 33 -2.94 11.80 -0.75
CA GLU A 33 -2.79 11.85 -2.19
C GLU A 33 -2.80 10.40 -2.67
N VAL A 34 -3.68 10.07 -3.61
CA VAL A 34 -3.87 8.68 -4.04
C VAL A 34 -3.44 8.51 -5.48
N ILE A 35 -2.60 7.50 -5.69
CA ILE A 35 -2.17 7.11 -7.03
C ILE A 35 -2.74 5.71 -7.26
N THR A 36 -3.49 5.51 -8.33
CA THR A 36 -4.05 4.20 -8.63
C THR A 36 -3.33 3.58 -9.82
N ALA A 37 -3.24 2.26 -9.81
CA ALA A 37 -2.65 1.50 -10.90
C ALA A 37 -3.53 0.28 -11.16
N THR A 38 -3.66 -0.10 -12.42
CA THR A 38 -4.56 -1.18 -12.81
C THR A 38 -3.92 -2.55 -12.72
N ASP A 39 -2.60 -2.61 -12.74
CA ASP A 39 -1.85 -3.86 -12.64
C ASP A 39 -0.42 -3.56 -12.21
N GLY A 40 0.39 -4.61 -12.09
CA GLY A 40 1.76 -4.46 -11.64
C GLY A 40 2.64 -3.65 -12.59
N PHE A 41 2.43 -3.81 -13.89
CA PHE A 41 3.23 -3.06 -14.87
C PHE A 41 2.92 -1.57 -14.80
N ASP A 42 1.62 -1.24 -14.70
CA ASP A 42 1.20 0.15 -14.56
C ASP A 42 1.80 0.77 -13.29
N ALA A 43 1.81 -0.01 -12.20
CA ALA A 43 2.38 0.44 -10.94
C ALA A 43 3.87 0.74 -11.08
N LEU A 44 4.62 -0.18 -11.71
CA LEU A 44 6.06 0.00 -11.87
C LEU A 44 6.36 1.22 -12.74
N ALA A 45 5.50 1.50 -13.72
CA ALA A 45 5.68 2.69 -14.56
C ALA A 45 5.46 3.98 -13.78
N LYS A 46 4.60 3.95 -12.79
CA LYS A 46 4.23 5.16 -12.04
C LYS A 46 5.07 5.39 -10.78
N ILE A 47 5.65 4.33 -10.23
CA ILE A 47 6.21 4.41 -8.89
C ILE A 47 7.38 5.39 -8.77
N ALA A 48 8.23 5.45 -9.80
CA ALA A 48 9.41 6.31 -9.74
C ALA A 48 9.05 7.79 -9.65
N ASP A 49 7.98 8.18 -10.34
CA ASP A 49 7.56 9.56 -10.38
C ASP A 49 6.71 9.96 -9.18
N THR A 50 6.13 9.01 -8.50
CA THR A 50 5.19 9.32 -7.41
C THR A 50 5.78 9.11 -6.03
N ASP A 51 6.72 8.19 -5.89
CA ASP A 51 7.41 7.89 -4.63
C ASP A 51 6.42 7.73 -3.47
N PRO A 52 5.56 6.72 -3.51
CA PRO A 52 4.52 6.58 -2.49
C PRO A 52 5.08 6.26 -1.11
N ASP A 53 4.34 6.65 -0.09
CA ASP A 53 4.68 6.36 1.30
C ASP A 53 4.22 4.98 1.72
N ILE A 54 3.22 4.42 1.05
CA ILE A 54 2.72 3.08 1.29
C ILE A 54 2.02 2.58 0.04
N ILE A 55 2.07 1.28 -0.20
CA ILE A 55 1.50 0.65 -1.39
C ILE A 55 0.56 -0.46 -0.97
N PHE A 56 -0.65 -0.46 -1.52
CA PHE A 56 -1.59 -1.58 -1.39
C PHE A 56 -1.65 -2.28 -2.72
N VAL A 57 -1.47 -3.60 -2.75
CA VAL A 57 -1.45 -4.35 -4.00
C VAL A 57 -2.29 -5.61 -3.92
N ASP A 58 -3.19 -5.77 -4.90
CA ASP A 58 -4.01 -6.96 -5.03
C ASP A 58 -3.12 -8.15 -5.37
N ILE A 59 -3.36 -9.28 -4.71
CA ILE A 59 -2.58 -10.49 -4.97
C ILE A 59 -2.95 -11.10 -6.32
N MET A 60 -4.25 -11.14 -6.63
CA MET A 60 -4.74 -11.82 -7.82
C MET A 60 -4.90 -10.85 -8.99
N MET A 61 -3.85 -10.72 -9.77
CA MET A 61 -3.88 -9.88 -10.96
C MET A 61 -3.32 -10.67 -12.14
N PRO A 62 -3.79 -10.38 -13.37
CA PRO A 62 -3.27 -11.07 -14.53
C PRO A 62 -1.83 -10.68 -14.84
N ARG A 63 -1.10 -11.59 -15.43
CA ARG A 63 0.28 -11.42 -15.91
C ARG A 63 1.29 -11.24 -14.77
N LEU A 64 1.18 -10.21 -13.97
CA LEU A 64 2.10 -9.94 -12.87
C LEU A 64 1.27 -9.87 -11.61
N ASP A 65 1.30 -10.93 -10.78
CA ASP A 65 0.47 -10.96 -9.57
C ASP A 65 1.06 -10.06 -8.47
N GLY A 66 0.36 -9.99 -7.35
CA GLY A 66 0.77 -9.13 -6.25
C GLY A 66 2.11 -9.52 -5.63
N TYR A 67 2.39 -10.81 -5.53
CA TYR A 67 3.68 -11.26 -4.99
C TYR A 67 4.82 -10.84 -5.91
N GLN A 68 4.64 -11.03 -7.20
CA GLN A 68 5.65 -10.65 -8.19
C GLN A 68 5.87 -9.14 -8.20
N THR A 69 4.77 -8.39 -8.15
CA THR A 69 4.83 -6.93 -8.11
C THR A 69 5.59 -6.46 -6.87
N CYS A 70 5.25 -7.03 -5.72
CA CYS A 70 5.92 -6.68 -4.47
C CYS A 70 7.42 -6.98 -4.55
N ALA A 71 7.78 -8.16 -5.07
CA ALA A 71 9.19 -8.52 -5.20
C ALA A 71 9.95 -7.54 -6.06
N LEU A 72 9.36 -7.11 -7.18
CA LEU A 72 10.01 -6.15 -8.06
C LEU A 72 10.18 -4.78 -7.40
N ILE A 73 9.17 -4.35 -6.65
CA ILE A 73 9.26 -3.08 -5.91
C ILE A 73 10.36 -3.16 -4.86
N LYS A 74 10.36 -4.23 -4.07
CA LYS A 74 11.33 -4.37 -2.98
C LYS A 74 12.75 -4.61 -3.46
N ASN A 75 12.93 -5.13 -4.66
CA ASN A 75 14.27 -5.32 -5.22
C ASN A 75 14.89 -4.02 -5.74
N ASN A 76 14.10 -2.98 -5.86
CA ASN A 76 14.62 -1.67 -6.26
C ASN A 76 15.11 -0.96 -4.99
N SER A 77 16.38 -0.61 -4.94
CA SER A 77 16.96 0.00 -3.74
C SER A 77 16.24 1.26 -3.30
N LYS A 78 15.68 2.00 -4.24
CA LYS A 78 14.95 3.23 -3.91
C LYS A 78 13.65 2.93 -3.16
N PHE A 79 13.01 1.79 -3.42
CA PHE A 79 11.71 1.48 -2.84
C PHE A 79 11.75 0.30 -1.86
N LYS A 80 12.95 -0.15 -1.52
CA LYS A 80 13.12 -1.28 -0.64
C LYS A 80 12.45 -1.08 0.72
N SER A 81 12.45 0.14 1.22
CA SER A 81 11.85 0.44 2.52
C SER A 81 10.40 0.90 2.43
N THR A 82 9.84 1.00 1.23
CA THR A 82 8.45 1.41 1.08
C THR A 82 7.53 0.28 1.52
N PRO A 83 6.64 0.50 2.48
CA PRO A 83 5.75 -0.55 2.95
C PRO A 83 4.80 -1.02 1.86
N VAL A 84 4.63 -2.34 1.77
CA VAL A 84 3.71 -2.95 0.81
C VAL A 84 2.73 -3.83 1.56
N ILE A 85 1.45 -3.53 1.42
CA ILE A 85 0.35 -4.24 2.06
C ILE A 85 -0.39 -5.03 0.98
N MET A 86 -0.48 -6.34 1.15
CA MET A 86 -1.14 -7.19 0.17
C MET A 86 -2.65 -7.19 0.40
N LEU A 87 -3.41 -7.14 -0.68
CA LEU A 87 -4.88 -7.21 -0.59
C LEU A 87 -5.33 -8.58 -1.06
N SER A 88 -5.86 -9.38 -0.16
CA SER A 88 -6.28 -10.74 -0.43
C SER A 88 -7.80 -10.83 -0.49
N SER A 89 -8.34 -11.59 -1.45
CA SER A 89 -9.79 -11.78 -1.49
C SER A 89 -10.22 -12.63 -0.29
N LYS A 90 -11.50 -12.50 0.07
CA LYS A 90 -12.06 -13.25 1.19
C LYS A 90 -11.89 -14.75 1.00
N ASP A 91 -12.04 -15.21 -0.23
CA ASP A 91 -11.91 -16.64 -0.54
C ASP A 91 -10.50 -17.03 -0.94
N GLY A 92 -9.61 -16.07 -1.06
CA GLY A 92 -8.22 -16.33 -1.40
C GLY A 92 -7.43 -16.67 -0.16
N LEU A 93 -6.39 -17.46 -0.36
CA LEU A 93 -5.52 -17.80 0.74
C LEU A 93 -4.23 -17.01 0.60
N PHE A 94 -4.02 -16.09 1.52
CA PHE A 94 -2.76 -15.38 1.56
C PHE A 94 -1.68 -16.34 2.05
N ASP A 95 -0.65 -16.49 1.24
CA ASP A 95 0.47 -17.33 1.61
C ASP A 95 1.47 -16.47 2.40
N LYS A 96 1.46 -16.62 3.70
CA LYS A 96 2.31 -15.82 4.59
C LYS A 96 3.78 -16.02 4.31
N ALA A 97 4.19 -17.26 4.02
CA ALA A 97 5.58 -17.55 3.72
C ALA A 97 6.01 -16.85 2.43
N LYS A 98 5.17 -16.93 1.40
CA LYS A 98 5.46 -16.28 0.14
C LYS A 98 5.49 -14.76 0.28
N GLY A 99 4.56 -14.20 1.06
CA GLY A 99 4.55 -12.78 1.34
C GLY A 99 5.83 -12.33 2.03
N ARG A 100 6.30 -13.12 2.99
CA ARG A 100 7.54 -12.81 3.70
C ARG A 100 8.74 -12.84 2.77
N ILE A 101 8.79 -13.83 1.89
CA ILE A 101 9.89 -13.96 0.93
C ILE A 101 9.98 -12.76 0.01
N VAL A 102 8.84 -12.24 -0.47
CA VAL A 102 8.86 -11.07 -1.37
C VAL A 102 8.94 -9.74 -0.61
N GLY A 103 8.89 -9.78 0.71
CA GLY A 103 9.12 -8.59 1.52
C GLY A 103 7.87 -7.77 1.84
N SER A 104 6.67 -8.35 1.70
CA SER A 104 5.46 -7.61 2.07
C SER A 104 5.42 -7.39 3.58
N ASP A 105 4.82 -6.30 3.98
CA ASP A 105 4.80 -5.88 5.38
C ASP A 105 3.55 -6.34 6.12
N GLU A 106 2.45 -6.53 5.40
CA GLU A 106 1.20 -6.96 6.00
C GLU A 106 0.23 -7.35 4.90
N TYR A 107 -0.94 -7.89 5.26
CA TYR A 107 -2.02 -8.10 4.31
C TYR A 107 -3.35 -7.70 4.92
N LEU A 108 -4.29 -7.34 4.05
CA LEU A 108 -5.67 -7.08 4.41
C LEU A 108 -6.57 -7.94 3.56
N THR A 109 -7.71 -8.35 4.11
CA THR A 109 -8.70 -9.13 3.37
C THR A 109 -9.73 -8.19 2.76
N LYS A 110 -10.08 -8.42 1.50
CA LYS A 110 -11.14 -7.67 0.84
C LYS A 110 -12.48 -8.36 1.09
N PRO A 111 -13.54 -7.64 1.36
CA PRO A 111 -13.59 -6.19 1.47
C PRO A 111 -12.98 -5.72 2.79
N PHE A 112 -12.24 -4.63 2.73
CA PHE A 112 -11.64 -4.04 3.93
C PHE A 112 -12.51 -2.89 4.43
N SER A 113 -12.48 -2.65 5.71
CA SER A 113 -13.18 -1.52 6.28
C SER A 113 -12.31 -0.27 6.20
N LYS A 114 -12.95 0.89 6.39
CA LYS A 114 -12.22 2.14 6.48
C LYS A 114 -11.18 2.09 7.60
N GLU A 115 -11.58 1.54 8.75
CA GLU A 115 -10.68 1.46 9.91
C GLU A 115 -9.48 0.57 9.64
N GLU A 116 -9.68 -0.53 8.93
CA GLU A 116 -8.57 -1.42 8.57
C GLU A 116 -7.60 -0.73 7.62
N LEU A 117 -8.14 -0.03 6.62
CA LEU A 117 -7.31 0.67 5.65
C LEU A 117 -6.50 1.77 6.31
N LEU A 118 -7.16 2.62 7.10
CA LEU A 118 -6.48 3.71 7.79
C LEU A 118 -5.52 3.21 8.85
N GLY A 119 -5.87 2.10 9.52
CA GLY A 119 -4.98 1.49 10.50
C GLY A 119 -3.67 1.01 9.89
N SER A 120 -3.73 0.43 8.70
CA SER A 120 -2.52 0.01 8.00
C SER A 120 -1.63 1.20 7.65
N ILE A 121 -2.24 2.30 7.23
CA ILE A 121 -1.47 3.50 6.91
C ILE A 121 -0.83 4.05 8.18
N ARG A 122 -1.59 4.13 9.26
CA ARG A 122 -1.08 4.64 10.53
C ARG A 122 0.10 3.83 11.03
N GLN A 123 0.02 2.52 10.85
CA GLN A 123 1.03 1.61 11.35
C GLN A 123 2.28 1.55 10.47
N HIS A 124 2.11 1.62 9.15
CA HIS A 124 3.19 1.29 8.22
C HIS A 124 3.71 2.43 7.36
N ALA A 125 2.90 3.45 7.07
CA ALA A 125 3.33 4.49 6.12
C ALA A 125 4.60 5.20 6.60
N LYS A 126 5.46 5.51 5.65
CA LYS A 126 6.71 6.21 5.96
C LYS A 126 6.49 7.59 6.52
N LYS A 127 5.36 8.21 6.19
CA LYS A 127 5.08 9.57 6.61
C LYS A 127 3.63 9.65 7.07
N VAL A 128 3.43 9.79 8.38
CA VAL A 128 2.12 10.04 8.96
C VAL A 128 2.32 11.14 10.00
N ARG A 129 1.70 12.29 9.77
CA ARG A 129 1.99 13.46 10.59
C ARG A 129 1.72 13.27 12.06
N GLY A 130 0.69 12.55 12.39
CA GLY A 130 0.36 12.32 13.80
C GLY A 130 1.41 11.53 14.56
N LYS A 131 2.36 10.89 13.88
CA LYS A 131 3.38 10.08 14.52
C LYS A 131 4.74 10.74 14.52
N GLN A 132 4.86 11.89 13.90
CA GLN A 132 6.13 12.47 13.82
C GLN A 132 6.62 13.01 15.06
N HIS A 133 6.53 12.96 15.63
CA HIS A 133 7.15 13.53 16.63
C HIS A 133 7.96 12.71 17.15
N GLY A 134 8.28 12.31 17.06
CA GLY A 134 8.94 11.49 17.44
C GLY A 134 10.06 11.21 17.08
N ALA A 135 10.11 11.46 16.91
CA ALA A 135 10.93 11.14 16.68
C ALA A 135 11.75 11.27 16.37
N HIS A 136 11.69 11.50 16.25
CA HIS A 136 12.49 11.47 15.95
C HIS A 136 13.22 11.26 15.81
N SER A 137 13.02 11.34 15.80
CA SER A 137 13.71 11.04 15.73
C SER A 137 14.27 10.48 15.56
N CYS A 138 14.22 10.33 15.62
CA CYS A 138 14.79 9.71 15.55
C CYS A 138 15.35 9.22 15.06
N GLY A 139 15.37 9.29 14.88
CA GLY A 139 15.91 8.84 14.43
C GLY A 139 16.14 8.36 14.05
N ARG A 140 16.13 8.29 13.99
CA ARG A 140 16.34 7.72 13.75
C ARG A 140 16.74 7.44 13.43
#